data_11467ca8b2b8459d658f8873b7786b3b
#
_entry.id   11467ca8b2b8459d658f8873b7786b3b
#
_cell.length_a   1.000
_cell.length_b   1.000
_cell.length_c   1.000
_cell.angle_alpha   90.00
_cell.angle_beta   90.00
_cell.angle_gamma   90.00
#
_symmetry.space_group_name_H-M   'P 1'
#
loop_
_entity.id
_entity.type
_entity.pdbx_description
1 polymer ?
#
loop_
_entity_poly.entity_id
_entity_poly.type
_entity_poly.pdbx_seq_one_letter_code
_entity_poly.pdbx_strand_id
1 'polypeptide(L)'
;NKNSIKKIEIATNENYIKNLTDFINSYKFNLKQFIIFNQIKEGKAQIIANIYFDKENKSNYRYKVTGKIKEAKLDIINKASIDNINFNFNIEDQNYVFENINLKYDNIKFTSKKTIIKKLKNIFNVIGDLSNSKTIVNPITITRLFGLNFDFISQDKILLETNNNFSFSIDAKRQVQDLKYNSNLFFDKIIINKQYQD
;
A
#
# COMPACT_ATOMS: atom_id res chain seq x y z
N ASN A 1 -9.13 36.36 29.48
CA ASN A 1 -9.21 34.99 28.94
C ASN A 1 -9.10 35.03 27.40
N LYS A 2 -7.90 34.84 26.84
CA LYS A 2 -7.75 34.64 25.40
C LYS A 2 -8.22 33.22 25.09
N ASN A 3 -9.37 33.06 24.46
CA ASN A 3 -9.81 31.78 23.93
C ASN A 3 -8.78 31.30 22.86
N SER A 4 -8.07 30.23 23.14
CA SER A 4 -7.16 29.63 22.17
C SER A 4 -7.78 28.37 21.57
N ILE A 5 -7.73 28.25 20.24
CA ILE A 5 -8.14 27.02 19.56
C ILE A 5 -7.13 25.94 19.91
N LYS A 6 -7.61 24.83 20.47
CA LYS A 6 -6.78 23.69 20.88
C LYS A 6 -6.77 22.58 19.84
N LYS A 7 -7.88 22.43 19.10
CA LYS A 7 -8.07 21.37 18.11
C LYS A 7 -8.97 21.88 16.99
N ILE A 8 -8.64 21.49 15.77
CA ILE A 8 -9.53 21.57 14.61
C ILE A 8 -9.74 20.15 14.10
N GLU A 9 -10.99 19.81 13.81
CA GLU A 9 -11.36 18.56 13.18
C GLU A 9 -12.01 18.85 11.83
N ILE A 10 -11.55 18.17 10.80
CA ILE A 10 -12.08 18.23 9.45
C ILE A 10 -12.48 16.81 9.08
N ALA A 11 -13.74 16.58 8.79
CA ALA A 11 -14.25 15.29 8.36
C ALA A 11 -14.89 15.42 6.97
N THR A 12 -14.63 14.43 6.11
CA THR A 12 -15.29 14.32 4.80
C THR A 12 -16.27 13.17 4.83
N ASN A 13 -17.37 13.30 4.11
CA ASN A 13 -18.15 12.15 3.68
C ASN A 13 -17.34 11.35 2.64
N GLU A 14 -17.80 10.15 2.31
CA GLU A 14 -17.21 9.38 1.22
C GLU A 14 -17.29 10.19 -0.09
N ASN A 15 -16.15 10.41 -0.73
CA ASN A 15 -16.02 11.20 -1.94
C ASN A 15 -14.98 10.60 -2.89
N TYR A 16 -15.05 10.93 -4.17
CA TYR A 16 -14.02 10.52 -5.13
C TYR A 16 -12.65 11.09 -4.74
N ILE A 17 -11.62 10.26 -4.85
CA ILE A 17 -10.23 10.64 -4.50
C ILE A 17 -9.78 11.85 -5.32
N LYS A 18 -10.16 11.92 -6.59
CA LYS A 18 -9.86 13.06 -7.47
C LYS A 18 -10.32 14.39 -6.85
N ASN A 19 -11.58 14.45 -6.39
CA ASN A 19 -12.13 15.68 -5.80
C ASN A 19 -11.37 16.11 -4.52
N LEU A 20 -10.98 15.12 -3.70
CA LEU A 20 -10.19 15.38 -2.49
C LEU A 20 -8.78 15.86 -2.83
N THR A 21 -8.16 15.29 -3.87
CA THR A 21 -6.85 15.70 -4.35
C THR A 21 -6.87 17.15 -4.88
N ASP A 22 -7.88 17.51 -5.66
CA ASP A 22 -8.06 18.85 -6.19
C ASP A 22 -8.25 19.87 -5.06
N PHE A 23 -9.05 19.52 -4.04
CA PHE A 23 -9.23 20.34 -2.84
C PHE A 23 -7.90 20.54 -2.07
N ILE A 24 -7.16 19.47 -1.82
CA ILE A 24 -5.86 19.52 -1.13
C ILE A 24 -4.85 20.37 -1.90
N ASN A 25 -4.80 20.22 -3.21
CA ASN A 25 -3.89 21.00 -4.07
C ASN A 25 -4.22 22.49 -4.07
N SER A 26 -5.51 22.86 -3.96
CA SER A 26 -5.94 24.26 -3.93
C SER A 26 -5.46 25.02 -2.69
N TYR A 27 -5.28 24.33 -1.57
CA TYR A 27 -4.85 24.90 -0.30
C TYR A 27 -3.33 24.90 -0.06
N LYS A 28 -2.52 24.52 -1.05
CA LYS A 28 -1.05 24.43 -0.94
C LYS A 28 -0.56 23.61 0.27
N PHE A 29 -1.37 22.71 0.77
CA PHE A 29 -0.91 21.74 1.76
C PHE A 29 0.24 20.94 1.14
N ASN A 30 1.38 20.92 1.82
CA ASN A 30 2.61 20.27 1.31
C ASN A 30 2.51 18.73 1.39
N LEU A 31 1.34 18.20 1.04
CA LEU A 31 1.03 16.79 0.86
C LEU A 31 1.70 16.20 -0.41
N LYS A 32 2.51 16.99 -1.13
CA LYS A 32 3.38 16.50 -2.21
C LYS A 32 4.30 15.34 -1.78
N GLN A 33 4.44 15.11 -0.49
CA GLN A 33 5.15 13.95 0.04
C GLN A 33 4.33 12.64 -0.05
N PHE A 34 3.03 12.72 -0.29
CA PHE A 34 2.18 11.57 -0.55
C PHE A 34 2.18 11.21 -2.04
N ILE A 35 3.28 10.61 -2.48
CA ILE A 35 3.42 10.04 -3.83
C ILE A 35 2.23 9.12 -4.18
N ILE A 36 1.67 8.45 -3.18
CA ILE A 36 0.54 7.53 -3.31
C ILE A 36 -0.70 8.23 -3.87
N PHE A 37 -1.08 9.40 -3.36
CA PHE A 37 -2.31 10.07 -3.81
C PHE A 37 -2.25 10.55 -5.27
N ASN A 38 -1.07 10.90 -5.77
CA ASN A 38 -0.94 11.31 -7.18
C ASN A 38 -1.00 10.14 -8.16
N GLN A 39 -0.80 8.92 -7.69
CA GLN A 39 -0.83 7.71 -8.52
C GLN A 39 -2.16 6.97 -8.46
N ILE A 40 -2.98 7.23 -7.45
CA ILE A 40 -4.33 6.67 -7.37
C ILE A 40 -5.21 7.44 -8.35
N LYS A 41 -5.68 6.76 -9.38
CA LYS A 41 -6.47 7.35 -10.46
C LYS A 41 -7.97 7.37 -10.18
N GLU A 42 -8.45 6.34 -9.52
CA GLU A 42 -9.86 6.09 -9.29
C GLU A 42 -10.08 5.72 -7.82
N GLY A 43 -11.33 5.67 -7.40
CA GLY A 43 -11.72 5.22 -6.08
C GLY A 43 -12.36 6.32 -5.24
N LYS A 44 -12.76 5.92 -4.04
CA LYS A 44 -13.41 6.78 -3.05
C LYS A 44 -12.62 6.82 -1.76
N ALA A 45 -12.67 7.92 -1.07
CA ALA A 45 -12.05 8.11 0.23
C ALA A 45 -13.00 8.76 1.22
N GLN A 46 -12.86 8.39 2.49
CA GLN A 46 -13.42 9.08 3.63
C GLN A 46 -12.28 9.42 4.58
N ILE A 47 -12.16 10.68 5.00
CA ILE A 47 -11.02 11.19 5.74
C ILE A 47 -11.50 11.98 6.95
N ILE A 48 -10.83 11.77 8.09
CA ILE A 48 -10.97 12.59 9.30
C ILE A 48 -9.58 13.10 9.65
N ALA A 49 -9.39 14.41 9.64
CA ALA A 49 -8.15 15.06 10.01
C ALA A 49 -8.32 15.85 11.30
N ASN A 50 -7.46 15.58 12.28
CA ASN A 50 -7.40 16.30 13.55
C ASN A 50 -6.08 17.06 13.61
N ILE A 51 -6.14 18.36 13.85
CA ILE A 51 -5.00 19.25 14.03
C ILE A 51 -5.01 19.73 15.48
N TYR A 52 -3.94 19.47 16.21
CA TYR A 52 -3.78 19.85 17.61
C TYR A 52 -2.74 20.95 17.72
N PHE A 53 -3.10 22.05 18.35
CA PHE A 53 -2.21 23.19 18.56
C PHE A 53 -1.60 23.16 19.95
N ASP A 54 -0.30 23.44 20.02
CA ASP A 54 0.38 23.60 21.28
C ASP A 54 -0.08 24.90 21.97
N LYS A 55 -0.27 24.85 23.31
CA LYS A 55 -0.69 26.01 24.07
C LYS A 55 0.39 27.09 24.15
N GLU A 56 1.66 26.68 24.21
CA GLU A 56 2.81 27.54 24.45
C GLU A 56 3.43 28.04 23.15
N ASN A 57 3.41 27.23 22.11
CA ASN A 57 3.99 27.56 20.82
C ASN A 57 2.99 27.28 19.67
N LYS A 58 2.27 28.34 19.25
CA LYS A 58 1.26 28.25 18.18
C LYS A 58 1.82 27.81 16.82
N SER A 59 3.14 27.86 16.63
CA SER A 59 3.81 27.37 15.43
C SER A 59 3.96 25.85 15.43
N ASN A 60 3.85 25.22 16.60
CA ASN A 60 3.94 23.77 16.73
C ASN A 60 2.53 23.16 16.71
N TYR A 61 2.27 22.36 15.72
CA TYR A 61 1.05 21.58 15.62
C TYR A 61 1.37 20.11 15.34
N ARG A 62 0.55 19.23 15.90
CA ARG A 62 0.54 17.80 15.58
C ARG A 62 -0.72 17.51 14.79
N TYR A 63 -0.64 16.54 13.91
CA TYR A 63 -1.81 16.12 13.15
C TYR A 63 -2.00 14.62 13.21
N LYS A 64 -3.25 14.23 13.15
CA LYS A 64 -3.67 12.85 13.00
C LYS A 64 -4.71 12.78 11.90
N VAL A 65 -4.44 11.93 10.90
CA VAL A 65 -5.34 11.72 9.78
C VAL A 65 -5.72 10.26 9.74
N THR A 66 -6.99 9.96 9.80
CA THR A 66 -7.52 8.61 9.68
C THR A 66 -8.51 8.55 8.52
N GLY A 67 -8.68 7.39 7.93
CA GLY A 67 -9.65 7.26 6.87
C GLY A 67 -9.70 5.87 6.25
N LYS A 68 -10.49 5.80 5.18
CA LYS A 68 -10.68 4.60 4.37
C LYS A 68 -10.56 4.95 2.91
N ILE A 69 -9.94 4.05 2.16
CA ILE A 69 -9.92 4.06 0.71
C ILE A 69 -10.72 2.87 0.22
N LYS A 70 -11.54 3.05 -0.81
CA LYS A 70 -12.35 2.01 -1.43
C LYS A 70 -12.22 2.05 -2.95
N GLU A 71 -12.16 0.87 -3.55
CA GLU A 71 -12.21 0.65 -5.00
C GLU A 71 -11.17 1.49 -5.76
N ALA A 72 -10.02 1.74 -5.13
CA ALA A 72 -8.99 2.52 -5.79
C ALA A 72 -8.25 1.70 -6.83
N LYS A 73 -7.70 2.41 -7.82
CA LYS A 73 -6.87 1.86 -8.89
C LYS A 73 -5.54 2.59 -8.93
N LEU A 74 -4.48 1.81 -9.04
CA LEU A 74 -3.10 2.29 -9.15
C LEU A 74 -2.49 1.75 -10.43
N ASP A 75 -2.07 2.66 -11.32
CA ASP A 75 -1.32 2.28 -12.51
C ASP A 75 0.17 2.17 -12.15
N ILE A 76 0.72 0.98 -12.39
CA ILE A 76 2.16 0.74 -12.22
C ILE A 76 2.86 0.97 -13.55
N ILE A 77 4.13 1.34 -13.49
CA ILE A 77 5.01 1.43 -14.65
C ILE A 77 4.97 0.08 -15.41
N ASN A 78 4.92 0.11 -16.74
CA ASN A 78 4.84 -1.04 -17.64
C ASN A 78 3.45 -1.68 -17.85
N LYS A 79 2.39 -0.90 -17.81
CA LYS A 79 1.01 -1.31 -18.14
C LYS A 79 0.37 -2.31 -17.15
N ALA A 80 1.00 -2.58 -16.03
CA ALA A 80 0.36 -3.31 -14.95
C ALA A 80 -0.48 -2.37 -14.10
N SER A 81 -1.66 -2.81 -13.68
CA SER A 81 -2.50 -2.08 -12.74
C SER A 81 -2.74 -2.92 -11.49
N ILE A 82 -2.86 -2.23 -10.36
CA ILE A 82 -3.44 -2.80 -9.15
C ILE A 82 -4.84 -2.23 -9.03
N ASP A 83 -5.83 -3.11 -9.03
CA ASP A 83 -7.23 -2.75 -9.02
C ASP A 83 -7.89 -3.11 -7.70
N ASN A 84 -9.07 -2.54 -7.46
CA ASN A 84 -9.91 -2.83 -6.31
C ASN A 84 -9.17 -2.71 -4.98
N ILE A 85 -8.36 -1.65 -4.85
CA ILE A 85 -7.58 -1.39 -3.65
C ILE A 85 -8.50 -0.83 -2.57
N ASN A 86 -8.57 -1.52 -1.44
CA ASN A 86 -9.32 -1.10 -0.27
C ASN A 86 -8.43 -1.18 0.96
N PHE A 87 -8.44 -0.17 1.80
CA PHE A 87 -7.70 -0.17 3.07
C PHE A 87 -8.20 0.90 4.03
N ASN A 88 -7.92 0.71 5.32
CA ASN A 88 -7.99 1.77 6.32
C ASN A 88 -6.60 2.34 6.53
N PHE A 89 -6.51 3.62 6.89
CA PHE A 89 -5.25 4.24 7.22
C PHE A 89 -5.32 5.10 8.47
N ASN A 90 -4.21 5.17 9.18
CA ASN A 90 -3.96 6.08 10.29
C ASN A 90 -2.57 6.68 10.12
N ILE A 91 -2.53 8.00 10.04
CA ILE A 91 -1.30 8.77 9.86
C ILE A 91 -1.19 9.70 11.06
N GLU A 92 -0.11 9.57 11.81
CA GLU A 92 0.17 10.41 12.96
C GLU A 92 1.65 10.76 12.96
N ASP A 93 1.95 12.05 12.89
CA ASP A 93 3.31 12.58 12.74
C ASP A 93 4.06 11.95 11.54
N GLN A 94 5.04 11.09 11.83
CA GLN A 94 5.86 10.42 10.81
C GLN A 94 5.56 8.92 10.69
N ASN A 95 4.44 8.47 11.28
CA ASN A 95 3.99 7.09 11.22
C ASN A 95 2.77 6.96 10.32
N TYR A 96 2.83 6.05 9.37
CA TYR A 96 1.74 5.73 8.45
C TYR A 96 1.39 4.26 8.65
N VAL A 97 0.17 4.00 9.07
CA VAL A 97 -0.33 2.64 9.31
C VAL A 97 -1.47 2.38 8.35
N PHE A 98 -1.36 1.31 7.58
CA PHE A 98 -2.38 0.84 6.65
C PHE A 98 -2.86 -0.53 7.12
N GLU A 99 -4.16 -0.73 7.22
CA GLU A 99 -4.77 -1.95 7.76
C GLU A 99 -5.91 -2.44 6.88
N ASN A 100 -6.15 -3.75 6.94
CA ASN A 100 -7.21 -4.41 6.18
C ASN A 100 -7.09 -4.13 4.67
N ILE A 101 -5.88 -4.22 4.16
CA ILE A 101 -5.59 -3.99 2.76
C ILE A 101 -6.12 -5.17 1.95
N ASN A 102 -6.91 -4.86 0.94
CA ASN A 102 -7.34 -5.80 -0.09
C ASN A 102 -7.01 -5.17 -1.44
N LEU A 103 -6.46 -5.95 -2.33
CA LEU A 103 -6.15 -5.48 -3.67
C LEU A 103 -6.20 -6.64 -4.66
N LYS A 104 -6.25 -6.31 -5.94
CA LYS A 104 -6.22 -7.27 -7.04
C LYS A 104 -5.11 -6.90 -8.01
N TYR A 105 -4.25 -7.85 -8.29
CA TYR A 105 -3.19 -7.75 -9.29
C TYR A 105 -3.22 -8.98 -10.19
N ASP A 106 -3.28 -8.76 -11.50
CA ASP A 106 -3.33 -9.84 -12.51
C ASP A 106 -4.37 -10.94 -12.18
N ASN A 107 -5.58 -10.52 -11.77
CA ASN A 107 -6.69 -11.36 -11.31
C ASN A 107 -6.47 -12.11 -9.98
N ILE A 108 -5.33 -12.00 -9.36
CA ILE A 108 -5.06 -12.55 -8.03
C ILE A 108 -5.47 -11.56 -6.95
N LYS A 109 -6.26 -12.02 -6.00
CA LYS A 109 -6.61 -11.23 -4.82
C LYS A 109 -5.54 -11.37 -3.76
N PHE A 110 -5.01 -10.23 -3.33
CA PHE A 110 -4.08 -10.14 -2.23
C PHE A 110 -4.71 -9.42 -1.05
N THR A 111 -4.32 -9.83 0.13
CA THR A 111 -4.70 -9.19 1.40
C THR A 111 -3.47 -8.91 2.24
N SER A 112 -3.49 -7.81 2.98
CA SER A 112 -2.52 -7.54 4.04
C SER A 112 -3.26 -7.13 5.29
N LYS A 113 -2.86 -7.69 6.41
CA LYS A 113 -3.42 -7.30 7.72
C LYS A 113 -2.95 -5.90 8.09
N LYS A 114 -1.65 -5.67 7.88
CA LYS A 114 -1.03 -4.41 8.30
C LYS A 114 0.25 -4.11 7.55
N THR A 115 0.37 -2.87 7.08
CA THR A 115 1.61 -2.31 6.57
C THR A 115 1.92 -1.02 7.33
N ILE A 116 3.14 -0.90 7.83
CA ILE A 116 3.61 0.27 8.58
C ILE A 116 4.73 0.93 7.80
N ILE A 117 4.65 2.24 7.63
CA ILE A 117 5.72 3.06 7.10
C ILE A 117 6.11 4.07 8.16
N LYS A 118 7.39 4.08 8.55
CA LYS A 118 7.96 5.07 9.47
C LYS A 118 8.96 5.93 8.74
N LYS A 119 8.76 7.25 8.80
CA LYS A 119 9.71 8.20 8.26
C LYS A 119 10.73 8.58 9.34
N LEU A 120 12.00 8.33 9.07
CA LEU A 120 13.13 8.71 9.92
C LEU A 120 14.06 9.63 9.11
N LYS A 121 14.00 10.94 9.35
CA LYS A 121 14.71 11.94 8.52
C LYS A 121 14.33 11.81 7.05
N ASN A 122 15.25 11.31 6.21
CA ASN A 122 15.07 11.16 4.76
C ASN A 122 14.88 9.69 4.32
N ILE A 123 14.64 8.79 5.28
CA ILE A 123 14.47 7.35 5.03
C ILE A 123 13.05 6.96 5.43
N PHE A 124 12.40 6.14 4.61
CA PHE A 124 11.13 5.51 4.92
C PHE A 124 11.37 4.03 5.18
N ASN A 125 11.12 3.57 6.39
CA ASN A 125 11.16 2.15 6.74
C ASN A 125 9.77 1.55 6.55
N VAL A 126 9.67 0.52 5.74
CA VAL A 126 8.42 -0.18 5.40
C VAL A 126 8.48 -1.59 5.97
N ILE A 127 7.42 -1.99 6.68
CA ILE A 127 7.25 -3.35 7.21
C ILE A 127 5.81 -3.75 6.95
N GLY A 128 5.59 -4.92 6.41
CA GLY A 128 4.23 -5.41 6.12
C GLY A 128 4.16 -6.90 5.84
N ASP A 129 2.93 -7.33 5.63
CA ASP A 129 2.58 -8.66 5.16
C ASP A 129 1.81 -8.56 3.84
N LEU A 130 1.82 -9.61 3.06
CA LEU A 130 1.00 -9.74 1.86
C LEU A 130 0.71 -11.21 1.60
N SER A 131 -0.56 -11.58 1.53
CA SER A 131 -0.98 -12.96 1.34
C SER A 131 -2.02 -13.06 0.23
N ASN A 132 -2.05 -14.17 -0.46
CA ASN A 132 -3.20 -14.56 -1.27
C ASN A 132 -3.72 -15.92 -0.80
N SER A 133 -5.03 -16.10 -0.82
CA SER A 133 -5.67 -17.40 -0.64
C SER A 133 -5.51 -18.24 -1.91
N LYS A 134 -5.78 -19.54 -1.82
CA LYS A 134 -5.73 -20.50 -2.94
C LYS A 134 -6.34 -19.92 -4.21
N THR A 135 -5.52 -19.72 -5.21
CA THR A 135 -5.88 -19.09 -6.48
C THR A 135 -5.26 -19.88 -7.63
N ILE A 136 -6.03 -20.11 -8.68
CA ILE A 136 -5.52 -20.76 -9.89
C ILE A 136 -4.75 -19.72 -10.71
N VAL A 137 -3.49 -19.99 -10.97
CA VAL A 137 -2.59 -19.15 -11.75
C VAL A 137 -1.88 -19.96 -12.82
N ASN A 138 -1.35 -19.33 -13.85
CA ASN A 138 -0.44 -19.95 -14.80
C ASN A 138 1.04 -19.70 -14.40
N PRO A 139 1.99 -20.49 -14.86
CA PRO A 139 3.41 -20.30 -14.56
C PRO A 139 3.94 -18.91 -14.94
N ILE A 140 3.47 -18.35 -16.05
CA ILE A 140 3.88 -17.02 -16.52
C ILE A 140 3.50 -15.94 -15.49
N THR A 141 2.32 -16.05 -14.89
CA THR A 141 1.89 -15.13 -13.82
C THR A 141 2.79 -15.26 -12.60
N ILE A 142 3.18 -16.47 -12.23
CA ILE A 142 4.10 -16.70 -11.09
C ILE A 142 5.48 -16.11 -11.40
N THR A 143 6.01 -16.34 -12.59
CA THR A 143 7.27 -15.75 -13.05
C THR A 143 7.22 -14.22 -12.94
N ARG A 144 6.13 -13.61 -13.39
CA ARG A 144 5.95 -12.14 -13.34
C ARG A 144 5.86 -11.59 -11.92
N LEU A 145 5.20 -12.32 -11.01
CA LEU A 145 5.04 -11.91 -9.63
C LEU A 145 6.33 -11.99 -8.81
N PHE A 146 7.10 -13.05 -9.01
CA PHE A 146 8.26 -13.37 -8.16
C PHE A 146 9.60 -13.17 -8.86
N GLY A 147 9.61 -12.90 -10.17
CA GLY A 147 10.83 -12.78 -10.95
C GLY A 147 11.59 -14.11 -11.10
N LEU A 148 10.94 -15.22 -10.82
CA LEU A 148 11.52 -16.57 -10.88
C LEU A 148 11.07 -17.27 -12.15
N ASN A 149 11.96 -18.01 -12.81
CA ASN A 149 11.60 -18.81 -13.96
C ASN A 149 11.01 -20.16 -13.52
N PHE A 150 9.82 -20.48 -14.02
CA PHE A 150 9.08 -21.70 -13.75
C PHE A 150 8.86 -22.55 -15.00
N ASP A 151 9.76 -22.45 -16.01
CA ASP A 151 9.66 -23.21 -17.29
C ASP A 151 9.73 -24.72 -17.07
N PHE A 152 10.24 -25.17 -15.93
CA PHE A 152 10.26 -26.58 -15.56
C PHE A 152 8.89 -27.15 -15.21
N ILE A 153 7.85 -26.31 -15.07
CA ILE A 153 6.50 -26.75 -14.78
C ILE A 153 5.74 -26.96 -16.10
N SER A 154 5.21 -28.17 -16.30
CA SER A 154 4.45 -28.52 -17.51
C SER A 154 2.96 -28.20 -17.46
N GLN A 155 2.45 -27.72 -16.33
CA GLN A 155 1.05 -27.41 -16.15
C GLN A 155 0.71 -25.99 -16.58
N ASP A 156 -0.41 -25.85 -17.30
CA ASP A 156 -0.95 -24.53 -17.65
C ASP A 156 -1.58 -23.81 -16.45
N LYS A 157 -1.99 -24.56 -15.43
CA LYS A 157 -2.71 -24.06 -14.26
C LYS A 157 -2.16 -24.67 -12.98
N ILE A 158 -1.84 -23.83 -12.02
CA ILE A 158 -1.31 -24.18 -10.72
C ILE A 158 -2.18 -23.54 -9.65
N LEU A 159 -2.51 -24.30 -8.60
CA LEU A 159 -3.13 -23.74 -7.42
C LEU A 159 -2.03 -23.18 -6.52
N LEU A 160 -2.06 -21.87 -6.33
CA LEU A 160 -1.07 -21.12 -5.54
C LEU A 160 -1.71 -20.45 -4.35
N GLU A 161 -1.09 -20.59 -3.19
CA GLU A 161 -1.35 -19.80 -2.00
C GLU A 161 -0.01 -19.24 -1.50
N THR A 162 0.02 -17.97 -1.06
CA THR A 162 1.24 -17.37 -0.54
C THR A 162 1.00 -16.60 0.74
N ASN A 163 1.99 -16.67 1.64
CA ASN A 163 2.08 -15.84 2.82
C ASN A 163 3.47 -15.18 2.86
N ASN A 164 3.49 -13.88 2.72
CA ASN A 164 4.72 -13.12 2.58
C ASN A 164 4.84 -12.10 3.71
N ASN A 165 6.05 -11.95 4.23
CA ASN A 165 6.42 -10.86 5.11
C ASN A 165 7.59 -10.11 4.49
N PHE A 166 7.56 -8.79 4.54
CA PHE A 166 8.61 -7.98 3.98
C PHE A 166 8.97 -6.81 4.88
N SER A 167 10.23 -6.41 4.80
CA SER A 167 10.70 -5.13 5.32
C SER A 167 11.78 -4.57 4.40
N PHE A 168 11.78 -3.26 4.22
CA PHE A 168 12.79 -2.55 3.44
C PHE A 168 12.82 -1.08 3.83
N SER A 169 13.88 -0.39 3.39
CA SER A 169 14.01 1.05 3.51
C SER A 169 13.99 1.70 2.13
N ILE A 170 13.43 2.90 2.05
CA ILE A 170 13.49 3.74 0.84
C ILE A 170 14.22 5.02 1.21
N ASP A 171 15.31 5.33 0.52
CA ASP A 171 16.09 6.53 0.76
C ASP A 171 15.53 7.77 0.02
N ALA A 172 16.19 8.92 0.20
CA ALA A 172 15.82 10.18 -0.46
C ALA A 172 15.91 10.13 -2.00
N LYS A 173 16.72 9.22 -2.56
CA LYS A 173 16.84 8.98 -4.00
C LYS A 173 15.81 7.97 -4.51
N ARG A 174 14.90 7.51 -3.65
CA ARG A 174 13.88 6.49 -3.94
C ARG A 174 14.46 5.11 -4.25
N GLN A 175 15.64 4.81 -3.73
CA GLN A 175 16.26 3.50 -3.87
C GLN A 175 15.84 2.62 -2.70
N VAL A 176 15.47 1.38 -3.02
CA VAL A 176 15.14 0.36 -2.02
C VAL A 176 16.45 -0.19 -1.45
N GLN A 177 16.53 -0.23 -0.13
CA GLN A 177 17.67 -0.72 0.64
C GLN A 177 17.19 -1.71 1.70
N ASP A 178 18.08 -2.55 2.21
CA ASP A 178 17.85 -3.47 3.33
C ASP A 178 16.62 -4.38 3.14
N LEU A 179 16.35 -4.80 1.89
CA LEU A 179 15.21 -5.66 1.60
C LEU A 179 15.36 -7.00 2.30
N LYS A 180 14.43 -7.30 3.19
CA LYS A 180 14.21 -8.61 3.80
C LYS A 180 12.85 -9.11 3.35
N TYR A 181 12.82 -10.31 2.80
CA TYR A 181 11.62 -10.91 2.28
C TYR A 181 11.57 -12.38 2.69
N ASN A 182 10.46 -12.78 3.30
CA ASN A 182 10.19 -14.17 3.66
C ASN A 182 8.85 -14.57 3.04
N SER A 183 8.86 -15.62 2.25
CA SER A 183 7.70 -16.11 1.52
C SER A 183 7.48 -17.59 1.78
N ASN A 184 6.28 -17.96 2.17
CA ASN A 184 5.80 -19.33 2.16
C ASN A 184 4.88 -19.52 0.96
N LEU A 185 5.30 -20.35 0.03
CA LEU A 185 4.56 -20.70 -1.19
C LEU A 185 3.98 -22.10 -1.02
N PHE A 186 2.68 -22.22 -1.19
CA PHE A 186 1.97 -23.49 -1.12
C PHE A 186 1.37 -23.80 -2.49
N PHE A 187 1.75 -24.94 -3.03
CA PHE A 187 1.23 -25.50 -4.28
C PHE A 187 0.49 -26.79 -3.98
N ASP A 188 -0.64 -27.04 -4.63
CA ASP A 188 -1.39 -28.29 -4.43
C ASP A 188 -0.65 -29.46 -5.10
N LYS A 189 -0.35 -29.32 -6.40
CA LYS A 189 0.38 -30.32 -7.17
C LYS A 189 1.18 -29.64 -8.28
N ILE A 190 2.43 -30.01 -8.42
CA ILE A 190 3.31 -29.53 -9.50
C ILE A 190 3.73 -30.74 -10.34
N ILE A 191 3.59 -30.66 -11.66
CA ILE A 191 4.09 -31.61 -12.62
C ILE A 191 5.30 -31.00 -13.31
N ILE A 192 6.46 -31.62 -13.11
CA ILE A 192 7.75 -31.18 -13.66
C ILE A 192 7.92 -31.74 -15.08
N ASN A 193 8.43 -30.93 -15.99
CA ASN A 193 8.77 -31.36 -17.34
C ASN A 193 9.80 -32.49 -17.30
N LYS A 194 9.62 -33.49 -18.15
CA LYS A 194 10.54 -34.68 -18.22
C LYS A 194 12.00 -34.30 -18.42
N GLN A 195 12.29 -33.25 -19.17
CA GLN A 195 13.64 -32.74 -19.40
C GLN A 195 14.37 -32.22 -18.13
N TYR A 196 13.66 -32.10 -17.03
CA TYR A 196 14.20 -31.66 -15.72
C TYR A 196 14.08 -32.78 -14.66
N GLN A 197 13.80 -34.01 -15.05
CA GLN A 197 13.60 -35.15 -14.13
C GLN A 197 14.87 -36.07 -14.03
N ASP A 198 15.93 -35.77 -14.79
CA ASP A 198 17.18 -36.51 -14.78
C ASP A 198 18.21 -35.97 -13.79
#